data_e05a55779f8d4000a9c89235ed0a14d5
#
_entry.id   e05a55779f8d4000a9c89235ed0a14d5
#
_cell.length_a   1.000
_cell.length_b   1.000
_cell.length_c   1.000
_cell.angle_alpha   90.00
_cell.angle_beta   90.00
_cell.angle_gamma   90.00
#
_symmetry.space_group_name_H-M   'P 1'
#
loop_
_entity.id
_entity.type
_entity.pdbx_description
1 polymer ?
#
loop_
_entity_poly.entity_id
_entity_poly.type
_entity_poly.pdbx_seq_one_letter_code
_entity_poly.pdbx_strand_id
1 'polypeptide(L)'
;MVGGWTDTELTELGRRQVEALAARLKTEMCESQVTILCSDLKRATQTAEIIGRVLNMSPQPAPELRELNNGIAAGMTKDEASRYFREPTHPLVDWEPYPGAETWRQFYHRVATFMEYSSDRFDDSVLVVTHGGTIIQIISWWLRLDMDTISNVSFKTDPASITALGKSTLDERTIERLNDTAHLYAADLSKF
;
A
#
# COMPACT_ATOMS: atom_id res chain seq x y z
N MET A 1 6.21 -16.97 6.70
CA MET A 1 4.75 -16.89 6.92
C MET A 1 4.08 -16.29 5.69
N VAL A 2 2.82 -16.67 5.43
CA VAL A 2 1.96 -16.01 4.45
C VAL A 2 1.58 -14.63 5.00
N GLY A 3 1.78 -13.59 4.19
CA GLY A 3 1.52 -12.21 4.57
C GLY A 3 0.04 -11.82 4.58
N GLY A 4 -0.30 -10.76 3.86
CA GLY A 4 -1.68 -10.24 3.80
C GLY A 4 -2.11 -9.64 5.13
N TRP A 5 -3.20 -10.13 5.70
CA TRP A 5 -3.73 -9.65 6.99
C TRP A 5 -3.02 -10.21 8.23
N THR A 6 -1.89 -10.91 8.05
CA THR A 6 -1.04 -11.27 9.19
C THR A 6 -0.56 -9.99 9.89
N ASP A 7 -0.92 -9.87 11.17
CA ASP A 7 -0.69 -8.62 11.92
C ASP A 7 0.68 -8.62 12.60
N THR A 8 1.72 -8.38 11.81
CA THR A 8 3.11 -8.31 12.26
C THR A 8 3.56 -6.87 12.51
N GLU A 9 4.49 -6.70 13.43
CA GLU A 9 5.16 -5.43 13.70
C GLU A 9 6.29 -5.16 12.71
N LEU A 10 6.76 -3.90 12.67
CA LEU A 10 7.98 -3.54 11.97
C LEU A 10 9.20 -4.23 12.61
N THR A 11 10.10 -4.71 11.75
CA THR A 11 11.44 -5.13 12.18
C THR A 11 12.27 -3.91 12.56
N GLU A 12 13.41 -4.12 13.23
CA GLU A 12 14.36 -3.04 13.52
C GLU A 12 14.84 -2.35 12.24
N LEU A 13 15.16 -3.11 11.19
CA LEU A 13 15.49 -2.57 9.88
C LEU A 13 14.32 -1.74 9.32
N GLY A 14 13.09 -2.27 9.38
CA GLY A 14 11.90 -1.55 8.93
C GLY A 14 11.70 -0.22 9.66
N ARG A 15 11.94 -0.16 10.97
CA ARG A 15 11.87 1.10 11.74
C ARG A 15 12.87 2.13 11.24
N ARG A 16 14.14 1.73 11.04
CA ARG A 16 15.18 2.61 10.49
C ARG A 16 14.86 3.08 9.07
N GLN A 17 14.29 2.22 8.22
CA GLN A 17 13.84 2.59 6.88
C GLN A 17 12.73 3.65 6.94
N VAL A 18 11.76 3.48 7.85
CA VAL A 18 10.66 4.45 8.05
C VAL A 18 11.17 5.77 8.63
N GLU A 19 12.16 5.77 9.52
CA GLU A 19 12.78 7.00 10.03
C GLU A 19 13.45 7.79 8.91
N ALA A 20 14.18 7.13 8.00
CA ALA A 20 14.77 7.76 6.82
C ALA A 20 13.69 8.33 5.87
N LEU A 21 12.61 7.57 5.66
CA LEU A 21 11.43 8.01 4.90
C LEU A 21 10.80 9.25 5.52
N ALA A 22 10.57 9.24 6.83
CA ALA A 22 9.93 10.35 7.56
C ALA A 22 10.77 11.63 7.48
N ALA A 23 12.11 11.52 7.60
CA ALA A 23 13.02 12.65 7.43
C ALA A 23 12.93 13.26 6.03
N ARG A 24 12.85 12.42 4.98
CA ARG A 24 12.65 12.87 3.60
C ARG A 24 11.30 13.57 3.42
N LEU A 25 10.22 12.94 3.89
CA LEU A 25 8.87 13.53 3.78
C LEU A 25 8.78 14.88 4.48
N LYS A 26 9.43 15.06 5.64
CA LYS A 26 9.51 16.35 6.31
C LYS A 26 10.10 17.44 5.43
N THR A 27 11.14 17.11 4.66
CA THR A 27 11.79 18.06 3.76
C THR A 27 10.91 18.39 2.55
N GLU A 28 10.21 17.38 2.00
CA GLU A 28 9.39 17.54 0.80
C GLU A 28 8.03 18.20 1.09
N MET A 29 7.48 18.03 2.32
CA MET A 29 6.11 18.44 2.68
C MET A 29 6.07 19.54 3.75
N CYS A 30 7.15 20.29 3.95
CA CYS A 30 7.32 21.22 5.08
C CYS A 30 6.28 22.36 5.17
N GLU A 31 5.60 22.70 4.09
CA GLU A 31 4.58 23.77 4.04
C GLU A 31 3.18 23.26 3.68
N SER A 32 3.00 21.94 3.50
CA SER A 32 1.74 21.36 3.04
C SER A 32 0.90 20.89 4.23
N GLN A 33 -0.38 21.24 4.23
CA GLN A 33 -1.35 20.49 5.03
C GLN A 33 -1.61 19.16 4.33
N VAL A 34 -1.42 18.07 5.07
CA VAL A 34 -1.53 16.70 4.55
C VAL A 34 -2.39 15.88 5.48
N THR A 35 -3.36 15.17 4.94
CA THR A 35 -4.08 14.15 5.70
C THR A 35 -3.33 12.82 5.59
N ILE A 36 -3.01 12.19 6.75
CA ILE A 36 -2.39 10.86 6.76
C ILE A 36 -3.48 9.81 6.94
N LEU A 37 -3.70 8.99 5.91
CA LEU A 37 -4.53 7.79 5.98
C LEU A 37 -3.63 6.56 6.09
N CYS A 38 -3.98 5.57 6.90
CA CYS A 38 -3.15 4.37 7.03
C CYS A 38 -3.98 3.10 7.16
N SER A 39 -3.44 1.98 6.66
CA SER A 39 -3.94 0.66 7.04
C SER A 39 -3.86 0.49 8.55
N ASP A 40 -4.82 -0.18 9.15
CA ASP A 40 -4.89 -0.47 10.57
C ASP A 40 -4.06 -1.71 10.99
N LEU A 41 -3.37 -2.37 10.05
CA LEU A 41 -2.41 -3.42 10.39
C LEU A 41 -1.16 -2.82 11.08
N LYS A 42 -0.66 -3.48 12.12
CA LYS A 42 0.41 -2.96 13.02
C LYS A 42 1.59 -2.35 12.28
N ARG A 43 2.15 -3.03 11.28
CA ARG A 43 3.30 -2.52 10.51
C ARG A 43 3.00 -1.19 9.81
N ALA A 44 1.77 -0.99 9.35
CA ALA A 44 1.35 0.25 8.68
C ALA A 44 1.03 1.36 9.70
N THR A 45 0.35 1.03 10.80
CA THR A 45 0.10 2.00 11.88
C THR A 45 1.40 2.47 12.51
N GLN A 46 2.34 1.59 12.83
CA GLN A 46 3.66 1.95 13.34
C GLN A 46 4.43 2.85 12.35
N THR A 47 4.36 2.56 11.05
CA THR A 47 4.93 3.41 9.99
C THR A 47 4.29 4.80 10.01
N ALA A 48 2.96 4.85 10.01
CA ALA A 48 2.21 6.11 10.00
C ALA A 48 2.45 6.94 11.26
N GLU A 49 2.58 6.31 12.43
CA GLU A 49 2.89 6.98 13.70
C GLU A 49 4.29 7.61 13.71
N ILE A 50 5.30 6.92 13.14
CA ILE A 50 6.65 7.48 13.02
C ILE A 50 6.62 8.71 12.10
N ILE A 51 5.97 8.60 10.93
CA ILE A 51 5.81 9.71 9.98
C ILE A 51 5.02 10.85 10.62
N GLY A 52 3.88 10.54 11.25
CA GLY A 52 2.99 11.53 11.88
C GLY A 52 3.68 12.35 12.95
N ARG A 53 4.52 11.71 13.80
CA ARG A 53 5.35 12.43 14.79
C ARG A 53 6.29 13.44 14.14
N VAL A 54 6.92 13.07 13.04
CA VAL A 54 7.90 13.95 12.35
C VAL A 54 7.21 15.10 11.62
N LEU A 55 6.01 14.86 11.08
CA LEU A 55 5.19 15.88 10.40
C LEU A 55 4.27 16.65 11.35
N ASN A 56 4.19 16.28 12.64
CA ASN A 56 3.25 16.80 13.62
C ASN A 56 1.77 16.64 13.20
N MET A 57 1.44 15.45 12.70
CA MET A 57 0.11 15.07 12.19
C MET A 57 -0.34 13.74 12.80
N SER A 58 -1.65 13.57 12.98
CA SER A 58 -2.24 12.32 13.48
C SER A 58 -2.73 11.44 12.34
N PRO A 59 -2.24 10.19 12.22
CA PRO A 59 -2.74 9.25 11.22
C PRO A 59 -4.19 8.83 11.52
N GLN A 60 -4.97 8.63 10.45
CA GLN A 60 -6.33 8.13 10.48
C GLN A 60 -6.35 6.69 9.94
N PRO A 61 -6.68 5.69 10.77
CA PRO A 61 -6.73 4.30 10.33
C PRO A 61 -7.94 4.05 9.42
N ALA A 62 -7.72 3.28 8.37
CA ALA A 62 -8.72 2.85 7.39
C ALA A 62 -8.50 1.35 7.07
N PRO A 63 -9.39 0.45 7.51
CA PRO A 63 -9.30 -0.98 7.21
C PRO A 63 -9.33 -1.29 5.71
N GLU A 64 -9.91 -0.41 4.92
CA GLU A 64 -9.96 -0.50 3.45
C GLU A 64 -8.56 -0.43 2.82
N LEU A 65 -7.56 0.09 3.53
CA LEU A 65 -6.17 0.15 3.11
C LEU A 65 -5.33 -1.06 3.51
N ARG A 66 -5.94 -2.11 4.11
CA ARG A 66 -5.24 -3.38 4.38
C ARG A 66 -4.72 -4.02 3.10
N GLU A 67 -3.69 -4.84 3.25
CA GLU A 67 -3.19 -5.73 2.18
C GLU A 67 -4.25 -6.75 1.74
N LEU A 68 -3.98 -7.48 0.66
CA LEU A 68 -4.80 -8.60 0.21
C LEU A 68 -5.08 -9.57 1.37
N ASN A 69 -6.34 -9.92 1.56
CA ASN A 69 -6.74 -10.94 2.53
C ASN A 69 -6.41 -12.33 1.98
N ASN A 70 -5.56 -13.07 2.67
CA ASN A 70 -5.23 -14.44 2.30
C ASN A 70 -6.12 -15.50 2.99
N GLY A 71 -7.27 -15.11 3.55
CA GLY A 71 -8.22 -16.01 4.20
C GLY A 71 -7.56 -16.84 5.30
N ILE A 72 -7.84 -18.14 5.33
CA ILE A 72 -7.30 -19.05 6.36
C ILE A 72 -5.78 -19.16 6.33
N ALA A 73 -5.12 -18.83 5.22
CA ALA A 73 -3.67 -18.92 5.09
C ALA A 73 -2.91 -17.79 5.82
N ALA A 74 -3.60 -16.73 6.28
CA ALA A 74 -2.97 -15.64 7.01
C ALA A 74 -2.27 -16.15 8.28
N GLY A 75 -0.98 -15.84 8.43
CA GLY A 75 -0.16 -16.25 9.57
C GLY A 75 0.39 -17.67 9.50
N MET A 76 -0.02 -18.49 8.56
CA MET A 76 0.54 -19.83 8.34
C MET A 76 1.95 -19.77 7.73
N THR A 77 2.75 -20.82 7.96
CA THR A 77 3.95 -21.05 7.15
C THR A 77 3.55 -21.37 5.71
N LYS A 78 4.49 -21.24 4.76
CA LYS A 78 4.22 -21.61 3.36
C LYS A 78 3.84 -23.08 3.21
N ASP A 79 4.48 -23.96 3.99
CA ASP A 79 4.22 -25.41 3.96
C ASP A 79 2.82 -25.76 4.52
N GLU A 80 2.38 -25.09 5.57
CA GLU A 80 1.02 -25.25 6.10
C GLU A 80 -0.02 -24.73 5.10
N ALA A 81 0.19 -23.53 4.55
CA ALA A 81 -0.74 -22.92 3.62
C ALA A 81 -0.88 -23.71 2.30
N SER A 82 0.19 -24.38 1.84
CA SER A 82 0.17 -25.18 0.60
C SER A 82 -0.91 -26.26 0.61
N ARG A 83 -1.31 -26.77 1.78
CA ARG A 83 -2.37 -27.78 1.93
C ARG A 83 -3.77 -27.24 1.60
N TYR A 84 -3.95 -25.93 1.61
CA TYR A 84 -5.22 -25.24 1.37
C TYR A 84 -5.21 -24.48 0.06
N PHE A 85 -4.08 -24.51 -0.65
CA PHE A 85 -3.94 -23.80 -1.92
C PHE A 85 -4.90 -24.37 -2.97
N ARG A 86 -5.60 -23.49 -3.66
CA ARG A 86 -6.50 -23.82 -4.76
C ARG A 86 -5.84 -23.48 -6.09
N GLU A 87 -5.94 -24.39 -7.03
CA GLU A 87 -5.43 -24.15 -8.38
C GLU A 87 -6.08 -22.91 -9.01
N PRO A 88 -5.30 -22.14 -9.82
CA PRO A 88 -5.82 -20.96 -10.47
C PRO A 88 -7.05 -21.27 -11.35
N THR A 89 -8.06 -20.42 -11.24
CA THR A 89 -9.25 -20.45 -12.07
C THR A 89 -9.23 -19.26 -13.04
N HIS A 90 -9.96 -19.34 -14.14
CA HIS A 90 -10.12 -18.24 -15.08
C HIS A 90 -11.51 -17.60 -14.97
N PRO A 91 -11.59 -16.26 -15.07
CA PRO A 91 -10.47 -15.32 -15.20
C PRO A 91 -9.69 -15.19 -13.89
N LEU A 92 -8.37 -14.97 -13.96
CA LEU A 92 -7.47 -14.91 -12.78
C LEU A 92 -7.88 -13.85 -11.74
N VAL A 93 -8.56 -12.79 -12.17
CA VAL A 93 -9.06 -11.74 -11.24
C VAL A 93 -10.10 -12.26 -10.25
N ASP A 94 -10.74 -13.40 -10.56
CA ASP A 94 -11.76 -14.03 -9.72
C ASP A 94 -11.24 -15.29 -9.00
N TRP A 95 -9.95 -15.56 -9.11
CA TRP A 95 -9.34 -16.68 -8.42
C TRP A 95 -9.19 -16.39 -6.92
N GLU A 96 -9.70 -17.31 -6.11
CA GLU A 96 -9.56 -17.35 -4.66
C GLU A 96 -8.48 -18.36 -4.28
N PRO A 97 -7.23 -17.94 -3.98
CA PRO A 97 -6.10 -18.87 -3.78
C PRO A 97 -6.21 -19.72 -2.52
N TYR A 98 -6.96 -19.26 -1.52
CA TYR A 98 -7.19 -19.97 -0.26
C TYR A 98 -8.63 -19.76 0.20
N PRO A 99 -9.23 -20.67 0.96
CA PRO A 99 -10.57 -20.48 1.50
C PRO A 99 -10.71 -19.16 2.28
N GLY A 100 -11.66 -18.33 1.88
CA GLY A 100 -11.91 -17.01 2.49
C GLY A 100 -10.91 -15.92 2.11
N ALA A 101 -10.04 -16.17 1.13
CA ALA A 101 -9.16 -15.13 0.59
C ALA A 101 -9.92 -14.18 -0.34
N GLU A 102 -9.50 -12.92 -0.39
CA GLU A 102 -9.98 -12.00 -1.43
C GLU A 102 -9.49 -12.44 -2.80
N THR A 103 -10.36 -12.31 -3.81
CA THR A 103 -9.94 -12.28 -5.20
C THR A 103 -9.32 -10.92 -5.56
N TRP A 104 -8.56 -10.82 -6.65
CA TRP A 104 -8.05 -9.53 -7.12
C TRP A 104 -9.17 -8.53 -7.40
N ARG A 105 -10.32 -8.98 -7.91
CA ARG A 105 -11.49 -8.13 -8.15
C ARG A 105 -12.05 -7.56 -6.85
N GLN A 106 -12.20 -8.38 -5.82
CA GLN A 106 -12.68 -7.92 -4.50
C GLN A 106 -11.72 -6.92 -3.88
N PHE A 107 -10.42 -7.22 -3.94
CA PHE A 107 -9.37 -6.35 -3.45
C PHE A 107 -9.39 -4.99 -4.15
N TYR A 108 -9.42 -4.99 -5.49
CA TYR A 108 -9.51 -3.76 -6.27
C TYR A 108 -10.73 -2.93 -5.89
N HIS A 109 -11.93 -3.54 -5.85
CA HIS A 109 -13.15 -2.82 -5.54
C HIS A 109 -13.13 -2.21 -4.13
N ARG A 110 -12.60 -2.93 -3.13
CA ARG A 110 -12.45 -2.40 -1.76
C ARG A 110 -11.59 -1.14 -1.74
N VAL A 111 -10.42 -1.21 -2.37
CA VAL A 111 -9.47 -0.09 -2.40
C VAL A 111 -9.98 1.05 -3.26
N ALA A 112 -10.47 0.77 -4.48
CA ALA A 112 -10.95 1.79 -5.41
C ALA A 112 -12.14 2.56 -4.86
N THR A 113 -13.12 1.89 -4.23
CA THR A 113 -14.28 2.53 -3.59
C THR A 113 -13.84 3.47 -2.47
N PHE A 114 -12.88 3.05 -1.65
CA PHE A 114 -12.33 3.88 -0.58
C PHE A 114 -11.59 5.10 -1.14
N MET A 115 -10.77 4.92 -2.17
CA MET A 115 -10.02 6.02 -2.79
C MET A 115 -10.94 7.04 -3.47
N GLU A 116 -11.99 6.59 -4.15
CA GLU A 116 -13.00 7.49 -4.74
C GLU A 116 -13.68 8.33 -3.67
N TYR A 117 -14.17 7.69 -2.59
CA TYR A 117 -14.78 8.39 -1.47
C TYR A 117 -13.82 9.36 -0.78
N SER A 118 -12.54 9.00 -0.67
CA SER A 118 -11.54 9.82 0.00
C SER A 118 -11.10 11.00 -0.87
N SER A 119 -11.02 10.82 -2.19
CA SER A 119 -10.63 11.90 -3.12
C SER A 119 -11.63 13.05 -3.13
N ASP A 120 -12.92 12.79 -2.88
CA ASP A 120 -13.96 13.81 -2.82
C ASP A 120 -13.97 14.59 -1.49
N ARG A 121 -13.29 14.10 -0.46
CA ARG A 121 -13.32 14.66 0.90
C ARG A 121 -12.12 15.51 1.27
N PHE A 122 -11.01 15.33 0.58
CA PHE A 122 -9.77 16.01 0.91
C PHE A 122 -9.37 16.91 -0.26
N ASP A 123 -9.50 18.22 -0.04
CA ASP A 123 -9.05 19.25 -1.00
C ASP A 123 -7.52 19.35 -1.04
N ASP A 124 -6.85 18.83 0.00
CA ASP A 124 -5.40 18.86 0.19
C ASP A 124 -4.73 17.56 -0.23
N SER A 125 -3.40 17.55 -0.19
CA SER A 125 -2.59 16.33 -0.41
C SER A 125 -2.90 15.25 0.61
N VAL A 126 -3.00 14.00 0.17
CA VAL A 126 -3.22 12.83 1.02
C VAL A 126 -1.98 11.95 1.01
N LEU A 127 -1.46 11.64 2.20
CA LEU A 127 -0.40 10.65 2.39
C LEU A 127 -1.02 9.32 2.81
N VAL A 128 -0.93 8.31 1.97
CA VAL A 128 -1.46 6.98 2.24
C VAL A 128 -0.34 6.04 2.67
N VAL A 129 -0.42 5.51 3.89
CA VAL A 129 0.52 4.52 4.43
C VAL A 129 -0.13 3.15 4.37
N THR A 130 0.36 2.31 3.46
CA THR A 130 -0.29 1.04 3.13
C THR A 130 0.72 -0.04 2.71
N HIS A 131 0.32 -1.00 1.91
CA HIS A 131 1.04 -2.22 1.56
C HIS A 131 1.27 -2.32 0.05
N GLY A 132 2.20 -3.20 -0.35
CA GLY A 132 2.59 -3.34 -1.74
C GLY A 132 1.43 -3.67 -2.69
N GLY A 133 0.62 -4.66 -2.36
CA GLY A 133 -0.55 -5.00 -3.16
C GLY A 133 -1.58 -3.87 -3.20
N THR A 134 -1.81 -3.19 -2.08
CA THR A 134 -2.75 -2.06 -2.02
C THR A 134 -2.26 -0.87 -2.87
N ILE A 135 -0.95 -0.59 -2.89
CA ILE A 135 -0.37 0.44 -3.78
C ILE A 135 -0.66 0.09 -5.25
N ILE A 136 -0.53 -1.17 -5.65
CA ILE A 136 -0.87 -1.62 -7.01
C ILE A 136 -2.34 -1.33 -7.33
N GLN A 137 -3.26 -1.58 -6.40
CA GLN A 137 -4.69 -1.29 -6.61
C GLN A 137 -4.96 0.23 -6.67
N ILE A 138 -4.29 1.04 -5.84
CA ILE A 138 -4.40 2.50 -5.88
C ILE A 138 -3.90 3.04 -7.24
N ILE A 139 -2.77 2.56 -7.75
CA ILE A 139 -2.25 2.94 -9.07
C ILE A 139 -3.23 2.52 -10.16
N SER A 140 -3.78 1.29 -10.08
CA SER A 140 -4.75 0.78 -11.05
C SER A 140 -6.03 1.62 -11.07
N TRP A 141 -6.55 2.01 -9.90
CA TRP A 141 -7.67 2.95 -9.78
C TRP A 141 -7.32 4.33 -10.35
N TRP A 142 -6.14 4.84 -10.01
CA TRP A 142 -5.68 6.15 -10.48
C TRP A 142 -5.60 6.20 -12.00
N LEU A 143 -5.04 5.17 -12.62
CA LEU A 143 -4.91 5.06 -14.08
C LEU A 143 -6.20 4.60 -14.79
N ARG A 144 -7.28 4.29 -14.04
CA ARG A 144 -8.54 3.75 -14.57
C ARG A 144 -8.35 2.48 -15.39
N LEU A 145 -7.49 1.58 -14.93
CA LEU A 145 -7.27 0.32 -15.61
C LEU A 145 -8.52 -0.58 -15.50
N ASP A 146 -8.84 -1.27 -16.58
CA ASP A 146 -9.89 -2.29 -16.59
C ASP A 146 -9.41 -3.61 -15.93
N MET A 147 -10.36 -4.51 -15.65
CA MET A 147 -10.06 -5.79 -14.98
C MET A 147 -9.13 -6.70 -15.80
N ASP A 148 -9.20 -6.67 -17.10
CA ASP A 148 -8.34 -7.48 -17.97
C ASP A 148 -6.89 -6.96 -17.89
N THR A 149 -6.71 -5.65 -17.91
CA THR A 149 -5.41 -5.01 -17.74
C THR A 149 -4.84 -5.27 -16.35
N ILE A 150 -5.63 -5.10 -15.28
CA ILE A 150 -5.20 -5.31 -13.87
C ILE A 150 -4.66 -6.73 -13.65
N SER A 151 -5.20 -7.74 -14.35
CA SER A 151 -4.73 -9.12 -14.22
C SER A 151 -3.37 -9.38 -14.88
N ASN A 152 -2.92 -8.49 -15.75
CA ASN A 152 -1.72 -8.66 -16.58
C ASN A 152 -0.61 -7.64 -16.31
N VAL A 153 -0.84 -6.64 -15.43
CA VAL A 153 0.15 -5.63 -15.08
C VAL A 153 0.44 -5.67 -13.58
N SER A 154 1.65 -5.30 -13.22
CA SER A 154 2.05 -5.10 -11.84
C SER A 154 3.03 -3.94 -11.74
N PHE A 155 3.09 -3.32 -10.57
CA PHE A 155 4.01 -2.24 -10.28
C PHE A 155 4.94 -2.67 -9.16
N LYS A 156 6.25 -2.41 -9.32
CA LYS A 156 7.20 -2.70 -8.26
C LYS A 156 6.94 -1.79 -7.07
N THR A 157 6.92 -2.37 -5.87
CA THR A 157 6.71 -1.66 -4.60
C THR A 157 7.65 -2.26 -3.56
N ASP A 158 8.68 -1.53 -3.18
CA ASP A 158 9.62 -1.93 -2.13
C ASP A 158 9.18 -1.35 -0.76
N PRO A 159 9.56 -1.95 0.36
CA PRO A 159 9.29 -1.40 1.69
C PRO A 159 9.80 0.04 1.84
N ALA A 160 9.01 0.89 2.48
CA ALA A 160 9.30 2.30 2.69
C ALA A 160 9.58 3.11 1.41
N SER A 161 9.13 2.64 0.24
CA SER A 161 9.20 3.40 -1.01
C SER A 161 8.12 4.50 -1.08
N ILE A 162 8.35 5.51 -1.92
CA ILE A 162 7.39 6.57 -2.25
C ILE A 162 6.87 6.35 -3.66
N THR A 163 5.54 6.31 -3.79
CA THR A 163 4.84 6.46 -5.06
C THR A 163 4.01 7.74 -5.00
N ALA A 164 4.22 8.65 -5.92
CA ALA A 164 3.49 9.92 -5.98
C ALA A 164 2.61 9.95 -7.23
N LEU A 165 1.36 10.26 -7.01
CA LEU A 165 0.32 10.39 -8.03
C LEU A 165 -0.13 11.85 -8.06
N GLY A 166 -0.29 12.40 -9.23
CA GLY A 166 -0.65 13.80 -9.42
C GLY A 166 -1.41 14.05 -10.71
N LYS A 167 -1.76 15.29 -10.95
CA LYS A 167 -2.39 15.74 -12.18
C LYS A 167 -1.48 16.71 -12.91
N SER A 168 -1.42 16.58 -14.24
CA SER A 168 -0.74 17.54 -15.09
C SER A 168 -1.52 18.87 -15.15
N THR A 169 -0.90 19.86 -15.76
CA THR A 169 -1.57 21.16 -16.05
C THR A 169 -2.79 21.02 -16.96
N LEU A 170 -2.95 19.91 -17.65
CA LEU A 170 -4.10 19.57 -18.49
C LEU A 170 -5.10 18.63 -17.78
N ASP A 171 -5.01 18.51 -16.43
CA ASP A 171 -5.83 17.62 -15.60
C ASP A 171 -5.66 16.12 -15.92
N GLU A 172 -4.58 15.74 -16.61
CA GLU A 172 -4.26 14.34 -16.88
C GLU A 172 -3.68 13.67 -15.63
N ARG A 173 -4.11 12.44 -15.35
CA ARG A 173 -3.58 11.64 -14.24
C ARG A 173 -2.16 11.19 -14.52
N THR A 174 -1.23 11.49 -13.62
CA THR A 174 0.20 11.17 -13.76
C THR A 174 0.69 10.29 -12.62
N ILE A 175 1.72 9.50 -12.89
CA ILE A 175 2.59 8.91 -11.88
C ILE A 175 3.87 9.75 -11.88
N GLU A 176 4.00 10.62 -10.90
CA GLU A 176 5.16 11.52 -10.79
C GLU A 176 6.41 10.78 -10.30
N ARG A 177 6.19 9.79 -9.40
CA ARG A 177 7.23 8.89 -8.90
C ARG A 177 6.63 7.51 -8.71
N LEU A 178 7.41 6.48 -9.03
CA LEU A 178 7.05 5.09 -8.80
C LEU A 178 8.17 4.38 -8.06
N ASN A 179 7.85 3.81 -6.89
CA ASN A 179 8.79 3.01 -6.09
C ASN A 179 10.11 3.73 -5.78
N ASP A 180 10.05 5.01 -5.46
CA ASP A 180 11.24 5.81 -5.16
C ASP A 180 11.79 5.47 -3.78
N THR A 181 13.00 4.92 -3.74
CA THR A 181 13.73 4.50 -2.54
C THR A 181 15.05 5.26 -2.36
N ALA A 182 15.23 6.42 -3.00
CA ALA A 182 16.49 7.17 -2.99
C ALA A 182 16.98 7.49 -1.56
N HIS A 183 16.07 7.77 -0.63
CA HIS A 183 16.39 8.03 0.78
C HIS A 183 16.97 6.80 1.51
N LEU A 184 16.61 5.57 1.08
CA LEU A 184 17.16 4.34 1.66
C LEU A 184 18.58 4.06 1.17
N TYR A 185 18.88 4.36 -0.10
CA TYR A 185 20.26 4.27 -0.62
C TYR A 185 21.17 5.28 0.08
N ALA A 186 20.70 6.52 0.26
CA ALA A 186 21.46 7.56 0.95
C ALA A 186 21.76 7.20 2.42
N ALA A 187 20.91 6.38 3.07
CA ALA A 187 21.05 5.93 4.45
C ALA A 187 21.70 4.53 4.61
N ASP A 188 22.13 3.89 3.52
CA ASP A 188 22.61 2.48 3.48
C ASP A 188 21.58 1.47 4.06
N LEU A 189 20.30 1.69 3.76
CA LEU A 189 19.16 0.89 4.23
C LEU A 189 18.41 0.18 3.09
N SER A 190 18.99 0.09 1.89
CA SER A 190 18.35 -0.45 0.68
C SER A 190 18.31 -1.98 0.58
N LYS A 191 18.53 -2.69 1.67
CA LYS A 191 18.39 -4.16 1.73
C LYS A 191 16.92 -4.53 1.95
N PHE A 192 16.34 -5.28 1.00
CA PHE A 192 14.95 -5.74 0.99
C PHE A 192 14.86 -7.25 1.09
#